data_124419701bd2168a364d6b95ff37153a
#
_entry.id   124419701bd2168a364d6b95ff37153a
#
_cell.length_a   1.000
_cell.length_b   1.000
_cell.length_c   1.000
_cell.angle_alpha   90.00
_cell.angle_beta   90.00
_cell.angle_gamma   90.00
#
_symmetry.space_group_name_H-M   'P 1'
#
loop_
_entity.id
_entity.type
_entity.pdbx_description
1 polymer ?
#
loop_
_entity_poly.entity_id
_entity_poly.type
_entity_poly.pdbx_seq_one_letter_code
_entity_poly.pdbx_strand_id
1 'polypeptide(L)'
;MIYHEGIYHDKRILTTETVKEMQADQVKNAVVSPGEYTERALGQSHNGIYGLGEWRELVDKKTGEAYQISSPGWAGAYPWINKRENVYGFFIAHVVGASSKEDGFSSFYGSPVISRTVSEIVKGHPLVVKQGCVEVGNGSLYYEEAGTGAPVILVHGHSLDHRMWDEQFSVLAKNIV
;
A
#
# COMPACT_ATOMS: atom_id res chain seq x y z
N MET A 1 -18.10 -5.15 -7.97
CA MET A 1 -18.48 -6.57 -8.05
C MET A 1 -17.80 -7.42 -6.98
N ILE A 2 -16.48 -7.58 -6.96
CA ILE A 2 -15.77 -8.42 -5.95
C ILE A 2 -16.00 -7.91 -4.52
N TYR A 3 -15.88 -6.59 -4.31
CA TYR A 3 -16.16 -5.95 -3.01
C TYR A 3 -17.59 -6.22 -2.49
N HIS A 4 -18.57 -6.28 -3.38
CA HIS A 4 -19.97 -6.56 -3.07
C HIS A 4 -20.31 -8.06 -3.27
N GLU A 5 -19.37 -8.95 -3.05
CA GLU A 5 -19.56 -10.40 -3.07
C GLU A 5 -20.33 -10.93 -4.31
N GLY A 6 -19.97 -10.42 -5.46
CA GLY A 6 -20.53 -10.86 -6.75
C GLY A 6 -21.71 -10.03 -7.27
N ILE A 7 -22.12 -8.98 -6.56
CA ILE A 7 -23.19 -8.06 -7.00
C ILE A 7 -22.59 -6.86 -7.73
N TYR A 8 -23.24 -6.46 -8.82
CA TYR A 8 -22.93 -5.27 -9.58
C TYR A 8 -24.24 -4.61 -10.05
N HIS A 9 -24.45 -3.34 -9.69
CA HIS A 9 -25.69 -2.60 -9.96
C HIS A 9 -26.95 -3.42 -9.63
N ASP A 10 -27.03 -3.91 -8.40
CA ASP A 10 -28.15 -4.71 -7.85
C ASP A 10 -28.40 -6.06 -8.56
N LYS A 11 -27.53 -6.42 -9.50
CA LYS A 11 -27.59 -7.73 -10.18
C LYS A 11 -26.49 -8.63 -9.66
N ARG A 12 -26.84 -9.85 -9.32
CA ARG A 12 -25.85 -10.89 -9.00
C ARG A 12 -25.22 -11.40 -10.30
N ILE A 13 -23.92 -11.21 -10.40
CA ILE A 13 -23.09 -11.66 -11.53
C ILE A 13 -22.36 -12.95 -11.17
N LEU A 14 -21.84 -13.03 -9.93
CA LEU A 14 -21.21 -14.22 -9.36
C LEU A 14 -21.92 -14.62 -8.08
N THR A 15 -21.94 -15.90 -7.77
CA THR A 15 -22.43 -16.34 -6.46
C THR A 15 -21.43 -15.97 -5.37
N THR A 16 -21.89 -15.89 -4.13
CA THR A 16 -21.01 -15.65 -2.98
C THR A 16 -19.96 -16.76 -2.84
N GLU A 17 -20.36 -18.00 -3.13
CA GLU A 17 -19.49 -19.18 -3.11
C GLU A 17 -18.38 -19.05 -4.17
N THR A 18 -18.73 -18.61 -5.38
CA THR A 18 -17.72 -18.37 -6.44
C THR A 18 -16.72 -17.31 -6.02
N VAL A 19 -17.17 -16.19 -5.43
CA VAL A 19 -16.24 -15.15 -4.93
C VAL A 19 -15.36 -15.70 -3.81
N LYS A 20 -15.91 -16.49 -2.89
CA LYS A 20 -15.12 -17.13 -1.83
C LYS A 20 -14.08 -18.10 -2.39
N GLU A 21 -14.45 -18.89 -3.39
CA GLU A 21 -13.52 -19.81 -4.05
C GLU A 21 -12.40 -19.05 -4.78
N MET A 22 -12.71 -17.95 -5.45
CA MET A 22 -11.70 -17.08 -6.07
C MET A 22 -10.69 -16.54 -5.04
N GLN A 23 -11.16 -16.21 -3.85
CA GLN A 23 -10.36 -15.61 -2.78
C GLN A 23 -9.74 -16.65 -1.83
N ALA A 24 -10.05 -17.91 -2.00
CA ALA A 24 -9.43 -18.99 -1.23
C ALA A 24 -7.96 -19.16 -1.60
N ASP A 25 -7.22 -19.82 -0.72
CA ASP A 25 -5.84 -20.21 -1.00
C ASP A 25 -5.81 -21.26 -2.12
N GLN A 26 -5.37 -20.87 -3.29
CA GLN A 26 -5.22 -21.75 -4.44
C GLN A 26 -3.82 -22.36 -4.56
N VAL A 27 -2.87 -21.87 -3.78
CA VAL A 27 -1.50 -22.38 -3.76
C VAL A 27 -1.39 -23.63 -2.87
N LYS A 28 -2.10 -23.65 -1.76
CA LYS A 28 -2.15 -24.76 -0.78
C LYS A 28 -0.73 -25.19 -0.37
N ASN A 29 -0.36 -26.42 -0.67
CA ASN A 29 0.95 -26.99 -0.34
C ASN A 29 1.98 -26.90 -1.48
N ALA A 30 1.66 -26.22 -2.58
CA ALA A 30 2.61 -26.02 -3.65
C ALA A 30 3.77 -25.14 -3.17
N VAL A 31 4.97 -25.47 -3.59
CA VAL A 31 6.13 -24.60 -3.35
C VAL A 31 6.01 -23.41 -4.27
N VAL A 32 5.70 -22.26 -3.70
CA VAL A 32 5.76 -20.99 -4.42
C VAL A 32 7.22 -20.65 -4.54
N SER A 33 7.72 -20.63 -5.77
CA SER A 33 9.03 -20.02 -6.02
C SER A 33 8.99 -18.60 -5.48
N PRO A 34 9.99 -18.16 -4.71
CA PRO A 34 10.01 -16.81 -4.20
C PRO A 34 9.89 -15.84 -5.38
N GLY A 35 8.66 -15.39 -5.60
CA GLY A 35 8.35 -14.39 -6.60
C GLY A 35 8.76 -13.04 -6.08
N GLU A 36 9.32 -12.22 -6.91
CA GLU A 36 9.75 -10.90 -6.50
C GLU A 36 8.66 -10.10 -5.79
N TYR A 37 7.39 -10.22 -6.19
CA TYR A 37 6.29 -9.51 -5.54
C TYR A 37 6.04 -9.99 -4.11
N THR A 38 6.03 -11.28 -3.88
CA THR A 38 5.74 -11.84 -2.54
C THR A 38 6.80 -11.48 -1.52
N GLU A 39 8.07 -11.50 -1.89
CA GLU A 39 9.17 -11.17 -0.99
C GLU A 39 9.38 -9.66 -0.88
N ARG A 40 9.42 -8.96 -2.01
CA ARG A 40 9.80 -7.54 -2.05
C ARG A 40 8.66 -6.60 -1.68
N ALA A 41 7.43 -6.92 -2.10
CA ALA A 41 6.27 -6.08 -1.83
C ALA A 41 5.55 -6.47 -0.54
N LEU A 42 5.40 -7.76 -0.27
CA LEU A 42 4.61 -8.26 0.85
C LEU A 42 5.46 -8.75 2.04
N GLY A 43 6.77 -8.93 1.85
CA GLY A 43 7.65 -9.51 2.86
C GLY A 43 7.28 -10.97 3.21
N GLN A 44 6.67 -11.68 2.30
CA GLN A 44 6.14 -13.03 2.51
C GLN A 44 6.57 -13.93 1.36
N SER A 45 7.00 -15.14 1.70
CA SER A 45 7.40 -16.18 0.74
C SER A 45 6.76 -17.52 1.09
N HIS A 46 5.48 -17.53 1.49
CA HIS A 46 4.82 -18.74 1.96
C HIS A 46 3.52 -19.01 1.20
N ASN A 47 3.00 -20.23 1.38
CA ASN A 47 1.73 -20.65 0.83
C ASN A 47 0.58 -19.77 1.36
N GLY A 48 -0.52 -19.74 0.65
CA GLY A 48 -1.71 -19.00 1.06
C GLY A 48 -1.78 -17.55 0.59
N ILE A 49 -0.86 -17.14 -0.28
CA ILE A 49 -0.74 -15.75 -0.75
C ILE A 49 -1.46 -15.47 -2.08
N TYR A 50 -2.00 -16.49 -2.75
CA TYR A 50 -2.62 -16.31 -4.07
C TYR A 50 -3.95 -17.05 -4.20
N GLY A 51 -4.95 -16.33 -4.71
CA GLY A 51 -6.25 -16.86 -5.11
C GLY A 51 -6.33 -17.07 -6.63
N LEU A 52 -7.51 -16.96 -7.21
CA LEU A 52 -7.68 -17.00 -8.67
C LEU A 52 -7.57 -15.59 -9.25
N GLY A 53 -6.38 -15.24 -9.75
CA GLY A 53 -6.12 -13.95 -10.37
C GLY A 53 -5.90 -12.78 -9.40
N GLU A 54 -5.69 -13.05 -8.12
CA GLU A 54 -5.50 -12.03 -7.11
C GLU A 54 -4.51 -12.46 -6.02
N TRP A 55 -3.77 -11.49 -5.48
CA TRP A 55 -2.91 -11.67 -4.33
C TRP A 55 -3.71 -11.54 -3.04
N ARG A 56 -3.48 -12.44 -2.10
CA ARG A 56 -4.03 -12.44 -0.75
C ARG A 56 -3.04 -11.75 0.19
N GLU A 57 -3.04 -10.43 0.17
CA GLU A 57 -2.00 -9.63 0.85
C GLU A 57 -2.07 -9.70 2.36
N LEU A 58 -3.29 -9.61 2.91
CA LEU A 58 -3.50 -9.74 4.34
C LEU A 58 -4.55 -10.80 4.63
N VAL A 59 -4.16 -11.77 5.45
CA VAL A 59 -4.96 -12.94 5.78
C VAL A 59 -5.24 -12.98 7.28
N ASP A 60 -6.45 -13.27 7.66
CA ASP A 60 -6.79 -13.54 9.06
C ASP A 60 -6.17 -14.88 9.48
N LYS A 61 -5.29 -14.84 10.47
CA LYS A 61 -4.57 -16.03 10.93
C LYS A 61 -5.46 -17.10 11.60
N LYS A 62 -6.66 -16.72 12.02
CA LYS A 62 -7.58 -17.65 12.70
C LYS A 62 -8.50 -18.35 11.69
N THR A 63 -9.01 -17.60 10.72
CA THR A 63 -9.97 -18.12 9.74
C THR A 63 -9.32 -18.56 8.44
N GLY A 64 -8.12 -18.05 8.12
CA GLY A 64 -7.47 -18.23 6.85
C GLY A 64 -8.08 -17.39 5.71
N GLU A 65 -9.06 -16.54 6.00
CA GLU A 65 -9.71 -15.68 5.01
C GLU A 65 -8.87 -14.45 4.68
N ALA A 66 -8.73 -14.14 3.40
CA ALA A 66 -8.10 -12.91 2.97
C ALA A 66 -9.04 -11.72 3.18
N TYR A 67 -8.58 -10.73 3.93
CA TYR A 67 -9.31 -9.48 4.09
C TYR A 67 -8.75 -8.32 3.29
N GLN A 68 -7.52 -8.42 2.80
CA GLN A 68 -6.98 -7.54 1.76
C GLN A 68 -6.50 -8.37 0.58
N ILE A 69 -7.02 -8.01 -0.57
CA ILE A 69 -6.69 -8.62 -1.87
C ILE A 69 -6.31 -7.53 -2.86
N SER A 70 -5.46 -7.88 -3.81
CA SER A 70 -5.01 -6.98 -4.88
C SER A 70 -4.70 -7.73 -6.16
N SER A 71 -4.55 -6.98 -7.25
CA SER A 71 -4.09 -7.53 -8.53
C SER A 71 -3.14 -6.52 -9.21
N PRO A 72 -1.93 -6.33 -8.69
CA PRO A 72 -0.99 -5.38 -9.24
C PRO A 72 -0.54 -5.76 -10.64
N GLY A 73 -0.53 -4.78 -11.52
CA GLY A 73 0.01 -4.89 -12.87
C GLY A 73 1.46 -4.41 -12.93
N TRP A 74 2.27 -5.08 -13.73
CA TRP A 74 3.70 -4.79 -13.90
C TRP A 74 3.98 -3.34 -14.31
N ALA A 75 3.10 -2.73 -15.10
CA ALA A 75 3.23 -1.34 -15.53
C ALA A 75 2.76 -0.29 -14.50
N GLY A 76 2.34 -0.71 -13.32
CA GLY A 76 2.04 0.19 -12.21
C GLY A 76 0.56 0.37 -11.87
N ALA A 77 -0.33 -0.45 -12.41
CA ALA A 77 -1.72 -0.49 -11.95
C ALA A 77 -1.82 -1.30 -10.65
N TYR A 78 -2.55 -0.79 -9.67
CA TYR A 78 -2.75 -1.46 -8.38
C TYR A 78 -4.19 -1.30 -7.90
N PRO A 79 -5.10 -2.19 -8.30
CA PRO A 79 -6.39 -2.34 -7.66
C PRO A 79 -6.26 -3.11 -6.35
N TRP A 80 -6.95 -2.66 -5.29
CA TRP A 80 -7.01 -3.39 -4.03
C TRP A 80 -8.39 -3.26 -3.38
N ILE A 81 -8.68 -4.22 -2.52
CA ILE A 81 -9.87 -4.25 -1.67
C ILE A 81 -9.42 -4.64 -0.27
N ASN A 82 -9.79 -3.86 0.74
CA ASN A 82 -9.67 -4.23 2.15
C ASN A 82 -11.07 -4.33 2.76
N LYS A 83 -11.54 -5.54 2.95
CA LYS A 83 -12.89 -5.83 3.47
C LYS A 83 -13.05 -5.47 4.94
N ARG A 84 -11.98 -5.59 5.74
CA ARG A 84 -12.01 -5.30 7.17
C ARG A 84 -12.17 -3.80 7.44
N GLU A 85 -11.57 -2.99 6.62
CA GLU A 85 -11.58 -1.53 6.73
C GLU A 85 -12.64 -0.88 5.85
N ASN A 86 -13.36 -1.67 5.07
CA ASN A 86 -14.38 -1.20 4.15
C ASN A 86 -13.83 -0.21 3.12
N VAL A 87 -12.63 -0.48 2.62
CA VAL A 87 -11.90 0.37 1.67
C VAL A 87 -11.59 -0.40 0.41
N TYR A 88 -11.72 0.23 -0.71
CA TYR A 88 -11.16 -0.23 -1.97
C TYR A 88 -10.55 0.94 -2.73
N GLY A 89 -9.57 0.66 -3.54
CA GLY A 89 -8.89 1.70 -4.30
C GLY A 89 -8.28 1.17 -5.59
N PHE A 90 -7.91 2.12 -6.40
CA PHE A 90 -7.19 1.88 -7.63
C PHE A 90 -6.11 2.94 -7.81
N PHE A 91 -4.87 2.54 -7.69
CA PHE A 91 -3.75 3.38 -8.03
C PHE A 91 -3.29 3.05 -9.45
N ILE A 92 -2.94 4.05 -10.21
CA ILE A 92 -2.37 3.88 -11.54
C ILE A 92 -1.13 4.76 -11.69
N ALA A 93 -0.05 4.15 -12.15
CA ALA A 93 1.14 4.83 -12.63
C ALA A 93 1.55 4.20 -13.95
N HIS A 94 2.08 4.98 -14.86
CA HIS A 94 2.69 4.46 -16.07
C HIS A 94 4.20 4.50 -15.92
N VAL A 95 4.80 3.33 -15.75
CA VAL A 95 6.25 3.18 -15.63
C VAL A 95 6.77 2.35 -16.79
N VAL A 96 7.74 2.85 -17.50
CA VAL A 96 8.42 2.13 -18.58
C VAL A 96 9.41 1.15 -17.97
N GLY A 97 9.02 -0.10 -17.95
CA GLY A 97 9.75 -1.16 -17.29
C GLY A 97 9.53 -1.15 -15.77
N ALA A 98 9.35 -2.33 -15.18
CA ALA A 98 9.40 -2.44 -13.73
C ALA A 98 10.82 -2.03 -13.34
N SER A 99 10.90 -0.88 -12.77
CA SER A 99 12.15 -0.17 -12.56
C SER A 99 13.25 -1.11 -12.10
N SER A 100 14.37 -0.94 -12.73
CA SER A 100 15.62 -1.51 -12.32
C SER A 100 15.82 -1.27 -10.82
N LYS A 101 16.53 -2.14 -10.15
CA LYS A 101 16.96 -1.98 -8.76
C LYS A 101 17.68 -0.64 -8.51
N GLU A 102 18.07 0.05 -9.57
CA GLU A 102 18.87 1.26 -9.56
C GLU A 102 18.06 2.55 -9.40
N ASP A 103 16.76 2.54 -9.76
CA ASP A 103 15.95 3.77 -9.79
C ASP A 103 15.13 4.05 -8.51
N GLY A 104 15.29 3.25 -7.47
CA GLY A 104 14.74 3.50 -6.11
C GLY A 104 13.28 3.09 -5.93
N PHE A 105 12.31 3.73 -6.56
CA PHE A 105 10.89 3.41 -6.39
C PHE A 105 10.33 2.61 -7.55
N SER A 106 9.75 1.45 -7.24
CA SER A 106 8.95 0.68 -8.19
C SER A 106 7.48 0.73 -7.80
N SER A 107 6.64 1.21 -8.69
CA SER A 107 5.20 1.25 -8.47
C SER A 107 4.60 -0.14 -8.25
N PHE A 108 5.17 -1.18 -8.84
CA PHE A 108 4.74 -2.56 -8.64
C PHE A 108 5.06 -3.05 -7.22
N TYR A 109 6.31 -2.93 -6.78
CA TYR A 109 6.73 -3.38 -5.44
C TYR A 109 6.33 -2.44 -4.32
N GLY A 110 6.18 -1.14 -4.61
CA GLY A 110 5.74 -0.14 -3.64
C GLY A 110 4.22 -0.06 -3.45
N SER A 111 3.45 -0.74 -4.28
CA SER A 111 1.98 -0.68 -4.26
C SER A 111 1.35 -0.96 -2.88
N PRO A 112 1.80 -1.94 -2.08
CA PRO A 112 1.23 -2.18 -0.75
C PRO A 112 1.42 -1.02 0.24
N VAL A 113 2.38 -0.15 0.01
CA VAL A 113 2.55 1.08 0.83
C VAL A 113 1.35 2.00 0.61
N ILE A 114 0.87 2.12 -0.62
CA ILE A 114 -0.28 2.97 -0.98
C ILE A 114 -1.54 2.49 -0.26
N SER A 115 -1.85 1.20 -0.32
CA SER A 115 -3.03 0.67 0.36
C SER A 115 -2.94 0.82 1.88
N ARG A 116 -1.78 0.62 2.49
CA ARG A 116 -1.56 0.87 3.93
C ARG A 116 -1.77 2.33 4.30
N THR A 117 -1.22 3.24 3.52
CA THR A 117 -1.38 4.68 3.75
C THR A 117 -2.85 5.10 3.71
N VAL A 118 -3.59 4.65 2.69
CA VAL A 118 -5.02 4.93 2.60
C VAL A 118 -5.76 4.36 3.82
N SER A 119 -5.42 3.14 4.24
CA SER A 119 -5.99 2.53 5.44
C SER A 119 -5.75 3.36 6.69
N GLU A 120 -4.55 3.88 6.90
CA GLU A 120 -4.23 4.73 8.05
C GLU A 120 -4.96 6.07 8.01
N ILE A 121 -5.09 6.67 6.83
CA ILE A 121 -5.88 7.89 6.65
C ILE A 121 -7.35 7.65 7.01
N VAL A 122 -7.92 6.55 6.52
CA VAL A 122 -9.33 6.20 6.78
C VAL A 122 -9.58 5.91 8.27
N LYS A 123 -8.62 5.31 8.97
CA LYS A 123 -8.69 5.09 10.42
C LYS A 123 -8.65 6.38 11.23
N GLY A 124 -8.29 7.50 10.60
CA GLY A 124 -8.28 8.79 11.27
C GLY A 124 -7.24 8.93 12.38
N HIS A 125 -6.12 8.21 12.29
CA HIS A 125 -5.02 8.38 13.22
C HIS A 125 -4.37 9.76 13.03
N PRO A 126 -4.50 10.68 13.99
CA PRO A 126 -3.87 11.97 13.87
C PRO A 126 -2.36 11.83 13.85
N LEU A 127 -1.74 12.49 12.90
CA LEU A 127 -0.30 12.62 12.86
C LEU A 127 0.14 13.57 13.97
N VAL A 128 1.00 13.12 14.86
CA VAL A 128 1.63 13.99 15.86
C VAL A 128 2.83 14.67 15.21
N VAL A 129 2.69 15.96 14.94
CA VAL A 129 3.75 16.79 14.36
C VAL A 129 4.42 17.60 15.46
N LYS A 130 5.74 17.48 15.57
CA LYS A 130 6.56 18.37 16.36
C LYS A 130 7.09 19.48 15.46
N GLN A 131 7.13 20.70 15.98
CA GLN A 131 7.60 21.87 15.27
C GLN A 131 8.72 22.52 16.05
N GLY A 132 9.67 23.11 15.36
CA GLY A 132 10.76 23.81 16.01
C GLY A 132 11.57 24.70 15.07
N CYS A 133 12.56 25.35 15.65
CA CYS A 133 13.56 26.11 14.92
C CYS A 133 14.94 25.64 15.33
N VAL A 134 15.87 25.63 14.39
CA VAL A 134 17.28 25.37 14.64
C VAL A 134 18.09 26.56 14.15
N GLU A 135 19.00 27.07 15.02
CA GLU A 135 19.89 28.18 14.67
C GLU A 135 20.99 27.69 13.73
N VAL A 136 21.17 28.39 12.63
CA VAL A 136 22.19 28.08 11.61
C VAL A 136 22.90 29.37 11.19
N GLY A 137 24.12 29.49 11.57
CA GLY A 137 24.92 30.69 11.27
C GLY A 137 24.23 31.99 11.72
N ASN A 138 23.82 32.82 10.78
CA ASN A 138 23.16 34.10 11.05
C ASN A 138 21.63 34.02 10.92
N GLY A 139 21.01 32.84 10.91
CA GLY A 139 19.58 32.66 10.73
C GLY A 139 19.04 31.48 11.49
N SER A 140 17.75 31.32 11.43
CA SER A 140 17.01 30.24 12.04
C SER A 140 16.21 29.49 10.98
N LEU A 141 16.28 28.17 10.99
CA LEU A 141 15.50 27.31 10.12
C LEU A 141 14.34 26.69 10.90
N TYR A 142 13.13 26.92 10.41
CA TYR A 142 11.94 26.23 10.89
C TYR A 142 11.93 24.80 10.35
N TYR A 143 11.50 23.85 11.18
CA TYR A 143 11.30 22.46 10.78
C TYR A 143 10.03 21.87 11.39
N GLU A 144 9.52 20.86 10.73
CA GLU A 144 8.50 19.94 11.23
C GLU A 144 9.03 18.52 11.22
N GLU A 145 8.71 17.78 12.26
CA GLU A 145 9.16 16.38 12.46
C GLU A 145 7.95 15.52 12.83
N ALA A 146 7.82 14.36 12.17
CA ALA A 146 6.82 13.36 12.51
C ALA A 146 7.29 11.96 12.13
N GLY A 147 6.76 10.95 12.85
CA GLY A 147 7.13 9.54 12.65
C GLY A 147 8.28 9.11 13.56
N THR A 148 8.69 7.84 13.42
CA THR A 148 9.69 7.20 14.30
C THR A 148 10.71 6.34 13.57
N GLY A 149 10.65 6.27 12.24
CA GLY A 149 11.52 5.43 11.41
C GLY A 149 12.84 6.08 11.02
N ALA A 150 13.44 5.57 9.95
CA ALA A 150 14.62 6.18 9.36
C ALA A 150 14.34 7.62 8.92
N PRO A 151 15.21 8.59 9.23
CA PRO A 151 14.94 9.98 8.92
C PRO A 151 14.96 10.25 7.42
N VAL A 152 13.91 10.93 6.93
CA VAL A 152 13.82 11.46 5.58
C VAL A 152 13.70 12.97 5.67
N ILE A 153 14.58 13.69 5.02
CA ILE A 153 14.57 15.16 5.00
C ILE A 153 13.91 15.66 3.72
N LEU A 154 12.84 16.43 3.87
CA LEU A 154 12.14 17.10 2.78
C LEU A 154 12.55 18.57 2.76
N VAL A 155 13.16 19.00 1.67
CA VAL A 155 13.59 20.39 1.47
C VAL A 155 12.77 21.00 0.36
N HIS A 156 12.16 22.16 0.62
CA HIS A 156 11.37 22.85 -0.40
C HIS A 156 12.25 23.51 -1.47
N GLY A 157 11.70 23.69 -2.65
CA GLY A 157 12.35 24.40 -3.75
C GLY A 157 12.38 25.92 -3.55
N HIS A 158 13.19 26.60 -4.34
CA HIS A 158 13.25 28.07 -4.36
C HIS A 158 11.85 28.65 -4.66
N SER A 159 11.50 29.72 -3.97
CA SER A 159 10.20 30.40 -4.02
C SER A 159 9.01 29.60 -3.49
N LEU A 160 9.23 28.44 -2.87
CA LEU A 160 8.23 27.63 -2.20
C LEU A 160 8.48 27.60 -0.69
N ASP A 161 7.62 26.95 0.06
CA ASP A 161 7.80 26.70 1.49
C ASP A 161 7.51 25.23 1.82
N HIS A 162 7.66 24.84 3.11
CA HIS A 162 7.48 23.47 3.57
C HIS A 162 6.11 22.88 3.22
N ARG A 163 5.07 23.70 3.08
CA ARG A 163 3.69 23.28 2.77
C ARG A 163 3.56 22.58 1.42
N MET A 164 4.53 22.73 0.51
CA MET A 164 4.55 21.94 -0.71
C MET A 164 4.61 20.43 -0.45
N TRP A 165 5.03 20.03 0.75
CA TRP A 165 5.20 18.64 1.14
C TRP A 165 4.09 18.10 2.05
N ASP A 166 3.05 18.88 2.38
CA ASP A 166 2.03 18.50 3.37
C ASP A 166 1.43 17.12 3.11
N GLU A 167 1.11 16.84 1.86
CA GLU A 167 0.55 15.55 1.44
C GLU A 167 1.56 14.41 1.62
N GLN A 168 2.80 14.60 1.14
CA GLN A 168 3.86 13.60 1.22
C GLN A 168 4.35 13.42 2.64
N PHE A 169 4.46 14.50 3.40
CA PHE A 169 4.91 14.49 4.79
C PHE A 169 4.03 13.59 5.66
N SER A 170 2.72 13.75 5.56
CA SER A 170 1.77 12.95 6.32
C SER A 170 1.83 11.45 5.96
N VAL A 171 2.08 11.15 4.70
CA VAL A 171 2.22 9.77 4.20
C VAL A 171 3.51 9.13 4.68
N LEU A 172 4.63 9.83 4.53
CA LEU A 172 5.95 9.33 4.89
C LEU A 172 6.06 9.09 6.41
N ALA A 173 5.59 10.04 7.20
CA ALA A 173 5.64 9.96 8.66
C ALA A 173 4.87 8.76 9.26
N LYS A 174 3.89 8.23 8.55
CA LYS A 174 3.09 7.06 8.99
C LYS A 174 3.66 5.73 8.51
N ASN A 175 4.47 5.71 7.47
CA ASN A 175 4.80 4.48 6.75
C ASN A 175 6.30 4.17 6.62
N ILE A 176 7.18 5.10 6.96
CA ILE A 176 8.63 4.83 6.98
C ILE A 176 9.01 4.39 8.39
N VAL A 177 9.26 3.11 8.52
CA VAL A 177 9.75 2.43 9.74
C VAL A 177 11.16 1.93 9.49
#